data_436bc6f6564dea2980f1349dba8fa87b
#
_entry.id   436bc6f6564dea2980f1349dba8fa87b
#
_cell.length_a   1.000
_cell.length_b   1.000
_cell.length_c   1.000
_cell.angle_alpha   90.00
_cell.angle_beta   90.00
_cell.angle_gamma   90.00
#
_symmetry.space_group_name_H-M   'P 1'
#
loop_
_entity.id
_entity.type
_entity.pdbx_description
1 polymer ?
#
loop_
_entity_poly.entity_id
_entity_poly.type
_entity_poly.pdbx_seq_one_letter_code
_entity_poly.pdbx_strand_id
1 'polypeptide(L)'
;MAKSKLEYIWLDGYKPTANLRGKTKIVEDFSGKLEDCPMWAFDGSSTRQAEGGSSDCLLKPVALYPDPVRRDGWIVMTEVLNPDGSPHESNGRATIDDDDDDFWFGFEQEYFLWDTDTNLPLGFPKDQTPQGQFYCSVGGANAFGREIMDRHLDICIDAGINIEGTNAEVAAGQWEFQCFAKGAAKAGDEIWVARYFLERLAEEYGIKIEYHPKPLGATDWNGSGMHANFSNSILRTCGSKETYEKICESFRPVVQEHIEVYGAYNDQRLTGDHETQSINEFSYGVSDRGASIRIPIMTVEKGYKGWLEDRRPASNGDPYKIAARII
;
A
#
# COMPACT_ATOMS: atom_id res chain seq x y z
N MET A 1 -0.37 -14.25 -35.68
CA MET A 1 -0.90 -14.32 -34.29
C MET A 1 -0.24 -13.21 -33.50
N ALA A 2 -1.04 -12.36 -32.87
CA ALA A 2 -0.53 -11.31 -31.98
C ALA A 2 -0.07 -11.96 -30.66
N LYS A 3 1.07 -11.48 -30.12
CA LYS A 3 1.59 -12.00 -28.88
C LYS A 3 1.49 -10.93 -27.80
N SER A 4 0.90 -11.28 -26.67
CA SER A 4 0.81 -10.43 -25.47
C SER A 4 1.74 -10.92 -24.39
N LYS A 5 2.26 -9.97 -23.59
CA LYS A 5 3.09 -10.22 -22.41
C LYS A 5 2.20 -10.09 -21.18
N LEU A 6 1.99 -11.17 -20.48
CA LEU A 6 1.27 -11.19 -19.21
C LEU A 6 2.29 -11.29 -18.07
N GLU A 7 2.50 -10.21 -17.36
CA GLU A 7 3.36 -10.16 -16.19
C GLU A 7 2.56 -10.56 -14.95
N TYR A 8 2.78 -11.77 -14.51
CA TYR A 8 2.19 -12.30 -13.26
C TYR A 8 2.98 -11.76 -12.09
N ILE A 9 2.33 -11.03 -11.22
CA ILE A 9 2.93 -10.51 -9.98
C ILE A 9 2.27 -11.14 -8.77
N TRP A 10 3.08 -11.45 -7.74
CA TRP A 10 2.64 -12.03 -6.49
C TRP A 10 3.53 -11.63 -5.33
N LEU A 11 3.09 -11.93 -4.11
CA LEU A 11 3.85 -11.71 -2.89
C LEU A 11 4.50 -13.01 -2.43
N ASP A 12 5.78 -12.93 -2.08
CA ASP A 12 6.53 -14.09 -1.58
C ASP A 12 6.24 -14.41 -0.10
N GLY A 13 6.91 -15.45 0.42
CA GLY A 13 6.78 -15.89 1.82
C GLY A 13 7.86 -15.34 2.76
N TYR A 14 8.60 -14.32 2.36
CA TYR A 14 9.62 -13.70 3.21
C TYR A 14 8.97 -12.96 4.39
N LYS A 15 9.63 -13.00 5.53
CA LYS A 15 9.21 -12.32 6.77
C LYS A 15 10.32 -11.37 7.21
N PRO A 16 10.00 -10.27 7.89
CA PRO A 16 8.66 -9.86 8.35
C PRO A 16 7.78 -9.21 7.27
N THR A 17 8.34 -8.84 6.13
CA THR A 17 7.62 -8.24 5.01
C THR A 17 7.79 -9.08 3.76
N ALA A 18 6.69 -9.32 3.03
CA ALA A 18 6.73 -9.97 1.74
C ALA A 18 7.31 -9.04 0.66
N ASN A 19 7.97 -9.62 -0.35
CA ASN A 19 8.45 -8.89 -1.51
C ASN A 19 7.58 -9.20 -2.73
N LEU A 20 7.45 -8.22 -3.62
CA LEU A 20 6.86 -8.43 -4.93
C LEU A 20 7.77 -9.34 -5.78
N ARG A 21 7.14 -10.28 -6.46
CA ARG A 21 7.76 -11.16 -7.45
C ARG A 21 7.02 -11.01 -8.77
N GLY A 22 7.74 -11.24 -9.86
CA GLY A 22 7.16 -11.16 -11.19
C GLY A 22 7.75 -12.18 -12.14
N LYS A 23 6.93 -12.67 -13.05
CA LYS A 23 7.35 -13.49 -14.20
C LYS A 23 6.43 -13.30 -15.39
N THR A 24 6.99 -13.15 -16.59
CA THR A 24 6.23 -12.87 -17.80
C THR A 24 5.86 -14.16 -18.56
N LYS A 25 4.58 -14.31 -18.87
CA LYS A 25 4.07 -15.33 -19.80
C LYS A 25 3.76 -14.70 -21.14
N ILE A 26 4.12 -15.38 -22.23
CA ILE A 26 3.72 -15.00 -23.58
C ILE A 26 2.47 -15.78 -23.96
N VAL A 27 1.43 -15.07 -24.35
CA VAL A 27 0.14 -15.65 -24.77
C VAL A 27 -0.19 -15.16 -26.18
N GLU A 28 -0.66 -16.05 -27.06
CA GLU A 28 -1.09 -15.71 -28.40
C GLU A 28 -2.56 -15.33 -28.41
N ASP A 29 -2.91 -14.29 -29.19
CA ASP A 29 -4.28 -13.81 -29.42
C ASP A 29 -5.08 -13.58 -28.12
N PHE A 30 -4.42 -13.00 -27.09
CA PHE A 30 -5.01 -12.71 -25.79
C PHE A 30 -6.16 -11.71 -25.93
N SER A 31 -7.29 -12.01 -25.30
CA SER A 31 -8.52 -11.22 -25.41
C SER A 31 -8.51 -9.88 -24.65
N GLY A 32 -7.58 -9.73 -23.69
CA GLY A 32 -7.57 -8.60 -22.73
C GLY A 32 -8.54 -8.78 -21.56
N LYS A 33 -8.97 -10.02 -21.27
CA LYS A 33 -9.90 -10.30 -20.19
C LYS A 33 -9.27 -11.18 -19.11
N LEU A 34 -9.66 -10.94 -17.86
CA LEU A 34 -9.14 -11.67 -16.70
C LEU A 34 -9.44 -13.18 -16.79
N GLU A 35 -10.64 -13.55 -17.23
CA GLU A 35 -11.05 -14.94 -17.35
C GLU A 35 -10.20 -15.77 -18.34
N ASP A 36 -9.52 -15.10 -19.27
CA ASP A 36 -8.63 -15.73 -20.25
C ASP A 36 -7.16 -15.75 -19.80
N CYS A 37 -6.86 -15.22 -18.60
CA CYS A 37 -5.53 -15.35 -18.00
C CYS A 37 -5.35 -16.78 -17.49
N PRO A 38 -4.39 -17.56 -18.03
CA PRO A 38 -4.19 -18.93 -17.55
C PRO A 38 -3.63 -18.95 -16.13
N MET A 39 -4.09 -19.90 -15.33
CA MET A 39 -3.40 -20.25 -14.08
C MET A 39 -1.96 -20.68 -14.40
N TRP A 40 -1.02 -20.33 -13.54
CA TRP A 40 0.38 -20.67 -13.74
C TRP A 40 1.01 -21.21 -12.46
N ALA A 41 2.15 -21.90 -12.58
CA ALA A 41 2.89 -22.44 -11.45
C ALA A 41 4.27 -21.76 -11.34
N PHE A 42 4.84 -21.80 -10.15
CA PHE A 42 6.20 -21.35 -9.89
C PHE A 42 6.86 -22.19 -8.79
N ASP A 43 8.18 -22.11 -8.68
CA ASP A 43 8.96 -22.76 -7.64
C ASP A 43 8.88 -21.97 -6.33
N GLY A 44 8.00 -22.40 -5.43
CA GLY A 44 7.80 -21.80 -4.11
C GLY A 44 9.01 -21.94 -3.19
N SER A 45 9.92 -22.90 -3.43
CA SER A 45 11.11 -23.05 -2.62
C SER A 45 12.07 -21.86 -2.76
N SER A 46 12.09 -21.23 -3.94
CA SER A 46 12.91 -20.04 -4.21
C SER A 46 12.31 -18.75 -3.61
N THR A 47 11.06 -18.80 -3.13
CA THR A 47 10.32 -17.65 -2.58
C THR A 47 9.88 -17.85 -1.13
N ARG A 48 10.40 -18.88 -0.45
CA ARG A 48 10.02 -19.28 0.93
C ARG A 48 8.54 -19.61 1.09
N GLN A 49 7.95 -20.23 0.07
CA GLN A 49 6.54 -20.62 0.04
C GLN A 49 6.34 -22.13 -0.08
N ALA A 50 7.41 -22.90 -0.27
CA ALA A 50 7.37 -24.35 -0.30
C ALA A 50 8.69 -24.99 0.08
N GLU A 51 8.67 -26.29 0.36
CA GLU A 51 9.87 -27.10 0.57
C GLU A 51 10.39 -27.65 -0.76
N GLY A 52 11.72 -27.83 -0.89
CA GLY A 52 12.32 -28.25 -2.15
C GLY A 52 11.85 -29.63 -2.68
N GLY A 53 11.33 -30.48 -1.82
CA GLY A 53 10.79 -31.79 -2.20
C GLY A 53 9.34 -31.76 -2.76
N SER A 54 8.64 -30.63 -2.61
CA SER A 54 7.30 -30.37 -3.14
C SER A 54 7.17 -28.86 -3.36
N SER A 55 7.83 -28.36 -4.40
CA SER A 55 8.10 -26.92 -4.54
C SER A 55 7.05 -26.14 -5.32
N ASP A 56 6.13 -26.78 -5.99
CA ASP A 56 5.15 -26.09 -6.84
C ASP A 56 4.11 -25.34 -6.00
N CYS A 57 3.97 -24.06 -6.30
CA CYS A 57 2.84 -23.22 -5.91
C CYS A 57 2.10 -22.72 -7.16
N LEU A 58 0.83 -22.35 -7.00
CA LEU A 58 0.00 -21.88 -8.09
C LEU A 58 -0.23 -20.36 -8.00
N LEU A 59 -0.26 -19.70 -9.15
CA LEU A 59 -0.63 -18.31 -9.34
C LEU A 59 -2.02 -18.25 -9.96
N LYS A 60 -3.01 -17.83 -9.17
CA LYS A 60 -4.38 -17.63 -9.64
C LYS A 60 -4.59 -16.17 -9.98
N PRO A 61 -4.89 -15.83 -11.26
CA PRO A 61 -5.22 -14.46 -11.65
C PRO A 61 -6.45 -13.93 -10.88
N VAL A 62 -6.35 -12.71 -10.33
CA VAL A 62 -7.42 -12.06 -9.57
C VAL A 62 -7.74 -10.66 -10.04
N ALA A 63 -6.80 -9.97 -10.69
CA ALA A 63 -7.02 -8.69 -11.33
C ALA A 63 -6.11 -8.53 -12.55
N LEU A 64 -6.54 -7.72 -13.51
CA LEU A 64 -5.83 -7.50 -14.78
C LEU A 64 -5.80 -6.00 -15.08
N TYR A 65 -4.59 -5.50 -15.38
CA TYR A 65 -4.36 -4.09 -15.73
C TYR A 65 -3.56 -4.00 -17.02
N PRO A 66 -3.83 -3.02 -17.92
CA PRO A 66 -2.92 -2.69 -18.99
C PRO A 66 -1.51 -2.38 -18.44
N ASP A 67 -0.47 -2.74 -19.17
CA ASP A 67 0.89 -2.32 -18.85
C ASP A 67 1.28 -1.18 -19.82
N PRO A 68 1.24 0.07 -19.38
CA PRO A 68 1.54 1.19 -20.27
C PRO A 68 3.03 1.34 -20.59
N VAL A 69 3.88 0.63 -19.85
CA VAL A 69 5.35 0.68 -20.03
C VAL A 69 5.82 -0.27 -21.13
N ARG A 70 5.18 -1.43 -21.26
CA ARG A 70 5.58 -2.47 -22.20
C ARG A 70 4.53 -2.69 -23.29
N ARG A 71 4.96 -2.58 -24.52
CA ARG A 71 4.11 -2.83 -25.69
C ARG A 71 3.44 -4.21 -25.60
N ASP A 72 2.12 -4.25 -25.86
CA ASP A 72 1.29 -5.45 -25.79
C ASP A 72 1.40 -6.17 -24.42
N GLY A 73 1.55 -5.38 -23.33
CA GLY A 73 1.75 -5.82 -21.97
C GLY A 73 0.48 -5.73 -21.12
N TRP A 74 0.42 -6.62 -20.14
CA TRP A 74 -0.62 -6.68 -19.11
C TRP A 74 0.01 -7.06 -17.77
N ILE A 75 -0.43 -6.43 -16.69
CA ILE A 75 -0.12 -6.84 -15.33
C ILE A 75 -1.24 -7.72 -14.83
N VAL A 76 -0.89 -8.94 -14.42
CA VAL A 76 -1.81 -9.93 -13.85
C VAL A 76 -1.51 -10.03 -12.36
N MET A 77 -2.32 -9.37 -11.52
CA MET A 77 -2.24 -9.57 -10.08
C MET A 77 -2.74 -10.97 -9.75
N THR A 78 -1.99 -11.68 -8.91
CA THR A 78 -2.31 -13.06 -8.57
C THR A 78 -2.28 -13.31 -7.08
N GLU A 79 -3.11 -14.25 -6.63
CA GLU A 79 -3.01 -14.86 -5.32
C GLU A 79 -2.27 -16.20 -5.40
N VAL A 80 -1.52 -16.51 -4.34
CA VAL A 80 -0.77 -17.77 -4.24
C VAL A 80 -1.63 -18.85 -3.62
N LEU A 81 -1.68 -20.00 -4.30
CA LEU A 81 -2.36 -21.20 -3.82
C LEU A 81 -1.37 -22.35 -3.64
N ASN A 82 -1.71 -23.26 -2.74
CA ASN A 82 -1.09 -24.57 -2.62
C ASN A 82 -1.42 -25.44 -3.86
N PRO A 83 -0.70 -26.54 -4.11
CA PRO A 83 -0.97 -27.44 -5.24
C PRO A 83 -2.39 -28.03 -5.26
N ASP A 84 -3.03 -28.15 -4.10
CA ASP A 84 -4.42 -28.62 -3.96
C ASP A 84 -5.48 -27.55 -4.24
N GLY A 85 -5.05 -26.31 -4.53
CA GLY A 85 -5.92 -25.17 -4.80
C GLY A 85 -6.37 -24.40 -3.56
N SER A 86 -5.99 -24.81 -2.36
CA SER A 86 -6.25 -24.03 -1.15
C SER A 86 -5.37 -22.78 -1.09
N PRO A 87 -5.81 -21.68 -0.43
CA PRO A 87 -4.96 -20.50 -0.23
C PRO A 87 -3.65 -20.87 0.49
N HIS A 88 -2.53 -20.34 -0.01
CA HIS A 88 -1.25 -20.48 0.67
C HIS A 88 -1.22 -19.58 1.93
N GLU A 89 -0.48 -19.97 2.97
CA GLU A 89 -0.39 -19.17 4.23
C GLU A 89 0.12 -17.74 4.04
N SER A 90 0.92 -17.48 2.99
CA SER A 90 1.40 -16.14 2.64
C SER A 90 0.39 -15.30 1.85
N ASN A 91 -0.75 -15.87 1.48
CA ASN A 91 -1.77 -15.20 0.67
C ASN A 91 -2.57 -14.20 1.53
N GLY A 92 -2.10 -12.94 1.58
CA GLY A 92 -2.78 -11.88 2.33
C GLY A 92 -4.20 -11.58 1.81
N ARG A 93 -4.43 -11.73 0.50
CA ARG A 93 -5.74 -11.48 -0.12
C ARG A 93 -6.82 -12.44 0.41
N ALA A 94 -6.45 -13.67 0.70
CA ALA A 94 -7.36 -14.67 1.27
C ALA A 94 -7.75 -14.42 2.73
N THR A 95 -7.22 -13.39 3.38
CA THR A 95 -7.66 -12.97 4.73
C THR A 95 -8.95 -12.14 4.70
N ILE A 96 -9.40 -11.72 3.52
CA ILE A 96 -10.64 -10.96 3.33
C ILE A 96 -11.79 -11.96 3.22
N ASP A 97 -12.54 -12.10 4.30
CA ASP A 97 -13.66 -13.08 4.38
C ASP A 97 -14.94 -12.54 3.72
N ASP A 98 -15.15 -11.23 3.77
CA ASP A 98 -16.32 -10.55 3.20
C ASP A 98 -15.85 -9.32 2.41
N ASP A 99 -15.89 -9.41 1.09
CA ASP A 99 -15.48 -8.36 0.18
C ASP A 99 -16.69 -7.79 -0.56
N ASP A 100 -17.56 -7.15 0.19
CA ASP A 100 -18.65 -6.41 -0.42
C ASP A 100 -18.22 -4.99 -0.83
N ASP A 101 -18.95 -4.40 -1.78
CA ASP A 101 -18.71 -3.04 -2.26
C ASP A 101 -19.15 -1.96 -1.23
N ASP A 102 -19.64 -2.34 -0.05
CA ASP A 102 -20.05 -1.38 0.97
C ASP A 102 -18.84 -0.74 1.65
N PHE A 103 -17.76 -1.47 1.88
CA PHE A 103 -16.53 -0.86 2.36
C PHE A 103 -15.74 -0.20 1.24
N TRP A 104 -15.45 1.08 1.41
CA TRP A 104 -14.58 1.86 0.53
C TRP A 104 -13.29 2.16 1.26
N PHE A 105 -12.16 2.00 0.56
CA PHE A 105 -10.84 2.27 1.10
C PHE A 105 -10.12 3.32 0.26
N GLY A 106 -9.42 4.25 0.96
CA GLY A 106 -8.48 5.17 0.38
C GLY A 106 -7.15 5.02 1.12
N PHE A 107 -6.16 4.38 0.51
CA PHE A 107 -4.84 4.23 1.10
C PHE A 107 -3.94 5.40 0.69
N GLU A 108 -3.25 5.98 1.68
CA GLU A 108 -2.22 6.99 1.53
C GLU A 108 -0.85 6.30 1.72
N GLN A 109 -0.24 5.90 0.61
CA GLN A 109 1.02 5.16 0.63
C GLN A 109 2.20 6.11 0.63
N GLU A 110 2.86 6.27 1.77
CA GLU A 110 4.14 6.94 1.87
C GLU A 110 5.29 6.01 1.51
N TYR A 111 6.37 6.56 0.98
CA TYR A 111 7.60 5.85 0.63
C TYR A 111 8.77 6.82 0.50
N PHE A 112 10.00 6.29 0.56
CA PHE A 112 11.20 7.07 0.26
C PHE A 112 11.83 6.61 -1.05
N LEU A 113 12.24 7.58 -1.86
CA LEU A 113 13.20 7.37 -2.94
C LEU A 113 14.58 7.29 -2.31
N TRP A 114 15.20 6.11 -2.35
CA TRP A 114 16.43 5.81 -1.63
C TRP A 114 17.62 5.72 -2.59
N ASP A 115 18.59 6.59 -2.39
CA ASP A 115 19.86 6.58 -3.11
C ASP A 115 20.76 5.47 -2.58
N THR A 116 21.08 4.49 -3.41
CA THR A 116 21.87 3.31 -3.02
C THR A 116 23.35 3.64 -2.85
N ASP A 117 23.87 4.69 -3.46
CA ASP A 117 25.26 5.10 -3.38
C ASP A 117 25.55 5.79 -2.04
N THR A 118 24.65 6.67 -1.61
CA THR A 118 24.78 7.39 -0.33
C THR A 118 24.17 6.62 0.84
N ASN A 119 23.31 5.65 0.56
CA ASN A 119 22.46 4.95 1.52
C ASN A 119 21.59 5.90 2.38
N LEU A 120 21.03 6.91 1.74
CA LEU A 120 20.15 7.93 2.32
C LEU A 120 18.99 8.21 1.35
N PRO A 121 17.91 8.86 1.81
CA PRO A 121 16.88 9.35 0.90
C PRO A 121 17.47 10.29 -0.16
N LEU A 122 16.89 10.26 -1.36
CA LEU A 122 17.32 11.09 -2.47
C LEU A 122 17.28 12.58 -2.08
N GLY A 123 18.42 13.27 -2.25
CA GLY A 123 18.55 14.68 -1.90
C GLY A 123 18.60 14.97 -0.40
N PHE A 124 18.79 13.94 0.45
CA PHE A 124 18.86 14.13 1.89
C PHE A 124 19.97 15.12 2.27
N PRO A 125 19.69 16.12 3.10
CA PRO A 125 20.66 17.17 3.44
C PRO A 125 21.83 16.59 4.26
N LYS A 126 23.04 17.08 4.01
CA LYS A 126 24.25 16.69 4.76
C LYS A 126 24.18 17.18 6.20
N ASP A 127 23.61 18.37 6.41
CA ASP A 127 23.32 18.91 7.73
C ASP A 127 21.85 18.65 8.03
N GLN A 128 21.54 18.12 9.20
CA GLN A 128 20.16 17.86 9.60
C GLN A 128 19.40 19.19 9.64
N THR A 129 18.42 19.32 8.76
CA THR A 129 17.52 20.47 8.73
C THR A 129 16.18 20.11 9.38
N PRO A 130 15.49 21.07 10.01
CA PRO A 130 14.16 20.81 10.52
C PRO A 130 13.23 20.29 9.44
N GLN A 131 12.33 19.39 9.83
CA GLN A 131 11.27 18.87 8.97
C GLN A 131 10.31 20.00 8.53
N GLY A 132 9.42 19.64 7.58
CA GLY A 132 8.34 20.52 7.14
C GLY A 132 8.65 21.34 5.89
N GLN A 133 9.87 21.70 5.63
CA GLN A 133 10.25 22.44 4.41
C GLN A 133 10.07 21.65 3.12
N PHE A 134 10.01 20.32 3.21
CA PHE A 134 9.84 19.40 2.08
C PHE A 134 8.38 19.07 1.80
N TYR A 135 7.50 19.22 2.79
CA TYR A 135 6.08 18.88 2.65
C TYR A 135 5.41 19.74 1.58
N CYS A 136 4.80 19.09 0.58
CA CYS A 136 4.19 19.71 -0.58
C CYS A 136 5.11 20.74 -1.28
N SER A 137 6.43 20.53 -1.22
CA SER A 137 7.42 21.48 -1.67
C SER A 137 7.46 21.62 -3.19
N VAL A 138 7.96 22.77 -3.62
CA VAL A 138 8.21 23.12 -5.03
C VAL A 138 9.64 23.59 -5.19
N GLY A 139 10.24 23.27 -6.34
CA GLY A 139 11.58 23.69 -6.70
C GLY A 139 12.64 22.63 -6.43
N GLY A 140 13.71 22.67 -7.23
CA GLY A 140 14.75 21.64 -7.27
C GLY A 140 15.61 21.52 -6.00
N ALA A 141 15.50 22.47 -5.08
CA ALA A 141 16.21 22.42 -3.80
C ALA A 141 15.46 21.63 -2.72
N ASN A 142 14.18 21.33 -2.92
CA ASN A 142 13.33 20.72 -1.91
C ASN A 142 12.56 19.49 -2.44
N ALA A 143 12.12 19.50 -3.71
CA ALA A 143 11.30 18.44 -4.30
C ALA A 143 12.17 17.43 -5.08
N PHE A 144 12.85 16.55 -4.36
CA PHE A 144 13.73 15.55 -4.94
C PHE A 144 12.96 14.37 -5.49
N GLY A 145 13.22 13.97 -6.74
CA GLY A 145 12.58 12.82 -7.39
C GLY A 145 11.20 13.10 -7.97
N ARG A 146 10.79 14.35 -8.15
CA ARG A 146 9.50 14.72 -8.75
C ARG A 146 9.25 14.03 -10.11
N GLU A 147 10.24 13.95 -10.95
CA GLU A 147 10.11 13.29 -12.26
C GLU A 147 9.69 11.80 -12.11
N ILE A 148 10.23 11.12 -11.10
CA ILE A 148 9.90 9.71 -10.83
C ILE A 148 8.44 9.61 -10.38
N MET A 149 8.03 10.50 -9.47
CA MET A 149 6.67 10.55 -8.98
C MET A 149 5.66 10.90 -10.09
N ASP A 150 5.94 11.92 -10.92
CA ASP A 150 5.06 12.31 -12.03
C ASP A 150 4.90 11.15 -13.04
N ARG A 151 6.01 10.47 -13.40
CA ARG A 151 5.94 9.28 -14.26
C ARG A 151 5.19 8.12 -13.64
N HIS A 152 5.35 7.89 -12.33
CA HIS A 152 4.59 6.86 -11.62
C HIS A 152 3.09 7.16 -11.66
N LEU A 153 2.70 8.40 -11.43
CA LEU A 153 1.32 8.85 -11.51
C LEU A 153 0.72 8.58 -12.91
N ASP A 154 1.43 8.99 -13.98
CA ASP A 154 1.00 8.77 -15.36
C ASP A 154 0.83 7.28 -15.67
N ILE A 155 1.81 6.44 -15.29
CA ILE A 155 1.75 4.98 -15.47
C ILE A 155 0.53 4.38 -14.75
N CYS A 156 0.26 4.79 -13.51
CA CYS A 156 -0.88 4.27 -12.76
C CYS A 156 -2.21 4.68 -13.39
N ILE A 157 -2.34 5.94 -13.85
CA ILE A 157 -3.54 6.43 -14.54
C ILE A 157 -3.76 5.66 -15.85
N ASP A 158 -2.71 5.50 -16.66
CA ASP A 158 -2.79 4.78 -17.94
C ASP A 158 -3.07 3.27 -17.74
N ALA A 159 -2.66 2.71 -16.62
CA ALA A 159 -3.02 1.34 -16.24
C ALA A 159 -4.46 1.22 -15.71
N GLY A 160 -5.17 2.32 -15.49
CA GLY A 160 -6.53 2.34 -14.97
C GLY A 160 -6.63 2.15 -13.45
N ILE A 161 -5.54 2.37 -12.71
CA ILE A 161 -5.56 2.43 -11.25
C ILE A 161 -6.22 3.74 -10.82
N ASN A 162 -7.10 3.67 -9.84
CA ASN A 162 -7.77 4.85 -9.33
C ASN A 162 -6.86 5.63 -8.35
N ILE A 163 -5.84 6.31 -8.91
CA ILE A 163 -5.00 7.25 -8.19
C ILE A 163 -5.79 8.52 -7.93
N GLU A 164 -5.86 8.95 -6.68
CA GLU A 164 -6.58 10.14 -6.22
C GLU A 164 -5.65 11.36 -6.08
N GLY A 165 -4.37 11.13 -5.79
CA GLY A 165 -3.41 12.21 -5.61
C GLY A 165 -2.00 11.73 -5.28
N THR A 166 -1.12 12.71 -5.17
CA THR A 166 0.28 12.53 -4.75
C THR A 166 0.84 13.84 -4.20
N ASN A 167 1.76 13.75 -3.26
CA ASN A 167 2.47 14.90 -2.70
C ASN A 167 3.86 14.50 -2.20
N ALA A 168 4.75 15.49 -2.13
CA ALA A 168 6.00 15.35 -1.39
C ALA A 168 5.70 15.37 0.11
N GLU A 169 6.38 14.50 0.85
CA GLU A 169 6.20 14.32 2.27
C GLU A 169 7.22 15.11 3.11
N VAL A 170 7.20 14.90 4.43
CA VAL A 170 7.88 15.75 5.42
C VAL A 170 9.40 15.66 5.33
N ALA A 171 9.95 14.53 4.85
CA ALA A 171 11.38 14.35 4.68
C ALA A 171 11.82 14.53 3.21
N ALA A 172 13.08 14.90 3.00
CA ALA A 172 13.67 14.93 1.66
C ALA A 172 13.58 13.54 1.00
N GLY A 173 13.16 13.50 -0.26
CA GLY A 173 12.99 12.26 -1.01
C GLY A 173 11.83 11.37 -0.56
N GLN A 174 11.02 11.83 0.39
CA GLN A 174 9.80 11.15 0.81
C GLN A 174 8.60 11.65 -0.02
N TRP A 175 7.80 10.72 -0.49
CA TRP A 175 6.61 10.96 -1.30
C TRP A 175 5.46 10.11 -0.83
N GLU A 176 4.27 10.51 -1.22
CA GLU A 176 3.02 9.79 -1.00
C GLU A 176 2.24 9.70 -2.30
N PHE A 177 1.60 8.57 -2.54
CA PHE A 177 0.50 8.45 -3.51
C PHE A 177 -0.75 7.92 -2.83
N GLN A 178 -1.92 8.28 -3.38
CA GLN A 178 -3.23 7.94 -2.81
C GLN A 178 -4.02 7.14 -3.82
N CYS A 179 -4.51 5.96 -3.41
CA CYS A 179 -5.40 5.11 -4.21
C CYS A 179 -6.73 4.94 -3.50
N PHE A 180 -7.81 4.96 -4.27
CA PHE A 180 -9.16 4.71 -3.78
C PHE A 180 -9.79 3.53 -4.49
N ALA A 181 -10.46 2.65 -3.75
CA ALA A 181 -11.26 1.58 -4.32
C ALA A 181 -12.50 1.28 -3.47
N LYS A 182 -13.51 0.71 -4.12
CA LYS A 182 -14.66 0.07 -3.48
C LYS A 182 -14.37 -1.41 -3.39
N GLY A 183 -14.50 -1.97 -2.18
CA GLY A 183 -14.09 -3.33 -1.87
C GLY A 183 -12.63 -3.43 -1.40
N ALA A 184 -12.41 -4.26 -0.39
CA ALA A 184 -11.10 -4.45 0.24
C ALA A 184 -10.09 -5.15 -0.67
N ALA A 185 -10.53 -6.18 -1.41
CA ALA A 185 -9.67 -6.92 -2.32
C ALA A 185 -9.16 -6.02 -3.44
N LYS A 186 -10.05 -5.24 -4.06
CA LYS A 186 -9.67 -4.29 -5.12
C LYS A 186 -8.71 -3.22 -4.61
N ALA A 187 -8.94 -2.69 -3.40
CA ALA A 187 -8.03 -1.71 -2.80
C ALA A 187 -6.62 -2.27 -2.61
N GLY A 188 -6.52 -3.51 -2.13
CA GLY A 188 -5.25 -4.22 -2.01
C GLY A 188 -4.57 -4.49 -3.36
N ASP A 189 -5.35 -4.97 -4.35
CA ASP A 189 -4.86 -5.21 -5.71
C ASP A 189 -4.25 -3.93 -6.31
N GLU A 190 -4.93 -2.80 -6.21
CA GLU A 190 -4.47 -1.52 -6.78
C GLU A 190 -3.21 -0.98 -6.08
N ILE A 191 -3.11 -1.07 -4.75
CA ILE A 191 -1.89 -0.69 -4.03
C ILE A 191 -0.70 -1.55 -4.44
N TRP A 192 -0.88 -2.88 -4.55
CA TRP A 192 0.23 -3.76 -4.94
C TRP A 192 0.67 -3.54 -6.40
N VAL A 193 -0.27 -3.28 -7.30
CA VAL A 193 0.07 -2.95 -8.69
C VAL A 193 0.74 -1.58 -8.79
N ALA A 194 0.28 -0.57 -8.03
CA ALA A 194 0.95 0.73 -7.97
C ALA A 194 2.37 0.61 -7.39
N ARG A 195 2.56 -0.17 -6.31
CA ARG A 195 3.91 -0.48 -5.79
C ARG A 195 4.78 -1.17 -6.82
N TYR A 196 4.23 -2.13 -7.59
CA TYR A 196 4.96 -2.81 -8.66
C TYR A 196 5.46 -1.82 -9.72
N PHE A 197 4.62 -0.93 -10.20
CA PHE A 197 5.03 0.08 -11.17
C PHE A 197 6.09 1.03 -10.60
N LEU A 198 5.98 1.41 -9.34
CA LEU A 198 6.97 2.27 -8.68
C LEU A 198 8.33 1.58 -8.55
N GLU A 199 8.36 0.30 -8.15
CA GLU A 199 9.59 -0.51 -8.07
C GLU A 199 10.23 -0.68 -9.46
N ARG A 200 9.43 -0.96 -10.49
CA ARG A 200 9.93 -1.11 -11.86
C ARG A 200 10.47 0.21 -12.41
N LEU A 201 9.84 1.33 -12.08
CA LEU A 201 10.31 2.64 -12.44
C LEU A 201 11.63 2.99 -11.72
N ALA A 202 11.74 2.64 -10.44
CA ALA A 202 12.96 2.85 -9.65
C ALA A 202 14.18 2.14 -10.26
N GLU A 203 14.00 0.96 -10.88
CA GLU A 203 15.07 0.25 -11.60
C GLU A 203 15.69 1.13 -12.71
N GLU A 204 14.88 1.93 -13.43
CA GLU A 204 15.37 2.80 -14.51
C GLU A 204 16.24 3.95 -13.98
N TYR A 205 15.98 4.39 -12.76
CA TYR A 205 16.72 5.49 -12.12
C TYR A 205 17.87 5.01 -11.22
N GLY A 206 18.06 3.70 -11.06
CA GLY A 206 19.08 3.12 -10.19
C GLY A 206 18.92 3.45 -8.72
N ILE A 207 17.67 3.64 -8.26
CA ILE A 207 17.31 3.90 -6.87
C ILE A 207 16.51 2.72 -6.30
N LYS A 208 16.34 2.70 -4.98
CA LYS A 208 15.49 1.77 -4.25
C LYS A 208 14.26 2.50 -3.73
N ILE A 209 13.12 1.83 -3.70
CA ILE A 209 11.96 2.30 -2.93
C ILE A 209 12.06 1.74 -1.52
N GLU A 210 12.00 2.61 -0.53
CA GLU A 210 12.09 2.21 0.88
C GLU A 210 10.74 2.39 1.56
N TYR A 211 10.18 1.28 2.06
CA TYR A 211 8.91 1.23 2.78
C TYR A 211 9.10 1.00 4.29
N HIS A 212 10.34 1.02 4.81
CA HIS A 212 10.53 0.88 6.25
C HIS A 212 9.83 2.02 7.00
N PRO A 213 9.06 1.74 8.08
CA PRO A 213 8.27 2.78 8.76
C PRO A 213 9.12 3.87 9.45
N LYS A 214 10.40 3.61 9.71
CA LYS A 214 11.34 4.58 10.27
C LYS A 214 12.74 4.38 9.68
N PRO A 215 12.94 4.67 8.37
CA PRO A 215 14.20 4.33 7.70
C PRO A 215 15.39 5.15 8.17
N LEU A 216 15.16 6.33 8.74
CA LEU A 216 16.19 7.20 9.30
C LEU A 216 16.46 6.95 10.79
N GLY A 217 15.91 5.86 11.35
CA GLY A 217 16.11 5.43 12.73
C GLY A 217 15.53 6.40 13.76
N ALA A 218 16.04 6.35 14.99
CA ALA A 218 15.58 7.19 16.10
C ALA A 218 16.10 8.64 15.95
N THR A 219 15.62 9.32 14.92
CA THR A 219 15.93 10.73 14.62
C THR A 219 14.66 11.56 14.69
N ASP A 220 14.81 12.87 14.56
CA ASP A 220 13.72 13.85 14.56
C ASP A 220 12.91 13.88 13.24
N TRP A 221 13.25 13.02 12.29
CA TRP A 221 12.51 12.88 11.04
C TRP A 221 11.26 12.02 11.24
N ASN A 222 10.16 12.40 10.56
CA ASN A 222 8.95 11.60 10.53
C ASN A 222 9.23 10.18 10.01
N GLY A 223 8.37 9.24 10.39
CA GLY A 223 8.33 7.92 9.80
C GLY A 223 7.55 7.90 8.49
N SER A 224 7.20 6.71 8.06
CA SER A 224 6.48 6.44 6.82
C SER A 224 5.30 5.51 7.10
N GLY A 225 4.10 5.92 6.75
CA GLY A 225 2.85 5.21 6.97
C GLY A 225 2.16 4.78 5.69
N MET A 226 1.13 3.98 5.85
CA MET A 226 0.10 3.76 4.84
C MET A 226 -1.25 3.95 5.49
N HIS A 227 -1.65 5.22 5.68
CA HIS A 227 -2.91 5.54 6.34
C HIS A 227 -4.08 4.94 5.58
N ALA A 228 -4.99 4.33 6.31
CA ALA A 228 -6.17 3.69 5.74
C ALA A 228 -7.41 4.56 5.98
N ASN A 229 -7.82 5.32 4.97
CA ASN A 229 -9.13 5.94 4.95
C ASN A 229 -10.16 4.87 4.65
N PHE A 230 -11.22 4.80 5.42
CA PHE A 230 -12.28 3.81 5.20
C PHE A 230 -13.67 4.35 5.50
N SER A 231 -14.65 3.84 4.79
CA SER A 231 -16.06 4.11 5.05
C SER A 231 -16.94 2.94 4.64
N ASN A 232 -18.08 2.83 5.28
CA ASN A 232 -19.19 1.99 4.86
C ASN A 232 -20.47 2.82 4.74
N SER A 233 -21.59 2.24 4.36
CA SER A 233 -22.86 2.94 4.21
C SER A 233 -23.29 3.67 5.48
N ILE A 234 -22.99 3.13 6.65
CA ILE A 234 -23.29 3.78 7.95
C ILE A 234 -22.51 5.10 8.05
N LEU A 235 -21.18 5.07 7.89
CA LEU A 235 -20.33 6.26 7.96
C LEU A 235 -20.71 7.31 6.90
N ARG A 236 -21.09 6.87 5.69
CA ARG A 236 -21.48 7.78 4.61
C ARG A 236 -22.84 8.43 4.80
N THR A 237 -23.73 7.87 5.62
CA THR A 237 -25.14 8.32 5.67
C THR A 237 -25.67 8.65 7.07
N CYS A 238 -25.08 8.17 8.17
CA CYS A 238 -25.67 8.25 9.50
C CYS A 238 -25.92 9.68 10.00
N GLY A 239 -25.06 10.63 9.68
CA GLY A 239 -25.16 12.02 10.13
C GLY A 239 -25.12 12.18 11.64
N SER A 240 -24.40 11.31 12.36
CA SER A 240 -24.37 11.26 13.82
C SER A 240 -22.94 11.21 14.37
N LYS A 241 -22.57 12.20 15.15
CA LYS A 241 -21.30 12.23 15.91
C LYS A 241 -21.16 11.00 16.81
N GLU A 242 -22.20 10.65 17.51
CA GLU A 242 -22.22 9.52 18.45
C GLU A 242 -21.96 8.18 17.73
N THR A 243 -22.43 8.02 16.49
CA THR A 243 -22.17 6.83 15.68
C THR A 243 -20.69 6.75 15.33
N TYR A 244 -20.07 7.85 14.90
CA TYR A 244 -18.64 7.93 14.64
C TYR A 244 -17.81 7.60 15.87
N GLU A 245 -18.15 8.18 17.02
CA GLU A 245 -17.46 7.91 18.29
C GLU A 245 -17.58 6.43 18.71
N LYS A 246 -18.75 5.81 18.52
CA LYS A 246 -18.95 4.37 18.80
C LYS A 246 -18.09 3.50 17.89
N ILE A 247 -18.00 3.83 16.58
CA ILE A 247 -17.16 3.09 15.66
C ILE A 247 -15.68 3.27 16.06
N CYS A 248 -15.22 4.47 16.38
CA CYS A 248 -13.86 4.67 16.85
C CYS A 248 -13.58 3.87 18.13
N GLU A 249 -14.50 3.87 19.10
CA GLU A 249 -14.34 3.12 20.34
C GLU A 249 -14.33 1.59 20.13
N SER A 250 -14.95 1.08 19.06
CA SER A 250 -14.91 -0.35 18.77
C SER A 250 -13.50 -0.86 18.41
N PHE A 251 -12.60 0.02 18.00
CA PHE A 251 -11.19 -0.31 17.74
C PHE A 251 -10.36 -0.48 19.02
N ARG A 252 -10.76 0.15 20.13
CA ARG A 252 -10.00 0.15 21.39
C ARG A 252 -9.71 -1.26 21.94
N PRO A 253 -10.68 -2.17 22.06
CA PRO A 253 -10.42 -3.49 22.63
C PRO A 253 -9.55 -4.40 21.72
N VAL A 254 -9.43 -4.08 20.44
CA VAL A 254 -8.73 -4.90 19.42
C VAL A 254 -7.46 -4.24 18.86
N VAL A 255 -6.95 -3.22 19.56
CA VAL A 255 -5.75 -2.47 19.11
C VAL A 255 -4.57 -3.37 18.81
N GLN A 256 -4.26 -4.34 19.67
CA GLN A 256 -3.10 -5.21 19.48
C GLN A 256 -3.27 -6.12 18.27
N GLU A 257 -4.46 -6.63 18.03
CA GLU A 257 -4.77 -7.44 16.84
C GLU A 257 -4.60 -6.64 15.53
N HIS A 258 -4.89 -5.33 15.57
CA HIS A 258 -4.61 -4.43 14.44
C HIS A 258 -3.10 -4.23 14.26
N ILE A 259 -2.37 -3.94 15.32
CA ILE A 259 -0.92 -3.71 15.27
C ILE A 259 -0.18 -4.94 14.71
N GLU A 260 -0.60 -6.16 15.02
CA GLU A 260 0.00 -7.40 14.51
C GLU A 260 0.03 -7.49 12.98
N VAL A 261 -0.95 -6.88 12.30
CA VAL A 261 -1.06 -6.90 10.82
C VAL A 261 -0.74 -5.56 10.16
N TYR A 262 -0.51 -4.51 10.93
CA TYR A 262 -0.30 -3.15 10.43
C TYR A 262 1.14 -2.83 9.99
N GLY A 263 1.95 -3.84 9.77
CA GLY A 263 3.30 -3.73 9.24
C GLY A 263 4.39 -3.97 10.29
N ALA A 264 5.55 -4.36 9.80
CA ALA A 264 6.70 -4.67 10.63
C ALA A 264 7.42 -3.39 11.11
N TYR A 265 8.05 -3.46 12.28
CA TYR A 265 8.83 -2.37 12.88
C TYR A 265 8.02 -1.10 13.16
N ASN A 266 6.71 -1.22 13.27
CA ASN A 266 5.80 -0.09 13.46
C ASN A 266 5.93 0.54 14.88
N ASP A 267 6.50 -0.18 15.82
CA ASP A 267 6.93 0.31 17.13
C ASP A 267 7.98 1.42 17.05
N GLN A 268 8.81 1.43 16.00
CA GLN A 268 9.79 2.48 15.74
C GLN A 268 9.14 3.78 15.23
N ARG A 269 7.94 3.70 14.64
CA ARG A 269 7.19 4.84 14.12
C ARG A 269 6.13 5.34 15.10
N LEU A 270 5.37 4.45 15.73
CA LEU A 270 4.26 4.80 16.65
C LEU A 270 4.81 5.06 18.06
N THR A 271 5.43 6.20 18.24
CA THR A 271 6.13 6.59 19.47
C THR A 271 5.36 7.56 20.37
N GLY A 272 4.31 8.18 19.87
CA GLY A 272 3.61 9.32 20.50
C GLY A 272 4.17 10.68 20.06
N ASP A 273 5.25 10.68 19.29
CA ASP A 273 5.87 11.86 18.68
C ASP A 273 5.66 11.87 17.17
N HIS A 274 6.05 12.94 16.49
CA HIS A 274 6.04 13.06 15.03
C HIS A 274 4.68 12.72 14.39
N GLU A 275 3.60 13.28 14.98
CA GLU A 275 2.23 13.12 14.49
C GLU A 275 1.71 11.67 14.51
N THR A 276 2.18 10.87 15.47
CA THR A 276 1.67 9.52 15.73
C THR A 276 1.20 9.36 17.15
N GLN A 277 0.23 8.47 17.38
CA GLN A 277 -0.06 7.97 18.72
C GLN A 277 0.98 6.89 19.11
N SER A 278 1.23 6.75 20.39
CA SER A 278 2.02 5.63 20.91
C SER A 278 1.39 4.30 20.55
N ILE A 279 2.23 3.30 20.18
CA ILE A 279 1.76 1.94 19.83
C ILE A 279 0.97 1.25 20.95
N ASN A 280 1.20 1.67 22.20
CA ASN A 280 0.54 1.13 23.40
C ASN A 280 -0.73 1.87 23.80
N GLU A 281 -1.07 2.95 23.07
CA GLU A 281 -2.21 3.79 23.39
C GLU A 281 -3.16 3.86 22.20
N PHE A 282 -4.42 4.20 22.51
CA PHE A 282 -5.44 4.40 21.49
C PHE A 282 -6.21 5.70 21.77
N SER A 283 -6.28 6.53 20.75
CA SER A 283 -7.07 7.76 20.76
C SER A 283 -7.76 8.00 19.42
N TYR A 284 -8.76 8.86 19.41
CA TYR A 284 -9.34 9.40 18.19
C TYR A 284 -9.72 10.86 18.39
N GLY A 285 -9.76 11.62 17.31
CA GLY A 285 -10.09 13.04 17.38
C GLY A 285 -10.39 13.66 16.02
N VAL A 286 -11.12 14.78 16.06
CA VAL A 286 -11.40 15.59 14.88
C VAL A 286 -10.15 16.36 14.49
N SER A 287 -9.69 16.20 13.23
CA SER A 287 -8.49 16.84 12.70
C SER A 287 -7.21 16.58 13.52
N ASP A 288 -7.21 15.54 14.35
CA ASP A 288 -6.10 15.20 15.22
C ASP A 288 -5.12 14.27 14.51
N ARG A 289 -3.97 14.81 14.11
CA ARG A 289 -2.89 14.05 13.44
C ARG A 289 -2.09 13.16 14.40
N GLY A 290 -2.16 13.43 15.71
CA GLY A 290 -1.53 12.61 16.74
C GLY A 290 -2.41 11.46 17.24
N ALA A 291 -3.64 11.31 16.73
CA ALA A 291 -4.55 10.24 17.14
C ALA A 291 -4.32 8.94 16.33
N SER A 292 -4.75 7.81 16.89
CA SER A 292 -4.82 6.53 16.20
C SER A 292 -5.83 6.55 15.03
N ILE A 293 -7.04 7.09 15.32
CA ILE A 293 -8.09 7.30 14.33
C ILE A 293 -8.38 8.80 14.23
N ARG A 294 -8.27 9.34 13.04
CA ARG A 294 -8.65 10.72 12.75
C ARG A 294 -10.04 10.79 12.14
N ILE A 295 -10.86 11.71 12.63
CA ILE A 295 -12.13 12.08 12.00
C ILE A 295 -11.82 13.31 11.13
N PRO A 296 -11.84 13.21 9.79
CA PRO A 296 -11.52 14.35 8.92
C PRO A 296 -12.49 15.51 9.10
N ILE A 297 -11.99 16.75 9.00
CA ILE A 297 -12.84 17.94 9.15
C ILE A 297 -13.97 17.96 8.10
N MET A 298 -13.69 17.49 6.88
CA MET A 298 -14.70 17.41 5.82
C MET A 298 -15.86 16.47 6.17
N THR A 299 -15.61 15.41 6.94
CA THR A 299 -16.64 14.52 7.47
C THR A 299 -17.53 15.28 8.47
N VAL A 300 -16.94 16.08 9.36
CA VAL A 300 -17.67 16.88 10.34
C VAL A 300 -18.49 17.98 9.66
N GLU A 301 -17.91 18.72 8.72
CA GLU A 301 -18.59 19.78 7.97
C GLU A 301 -19.76 19.25 7.14
N LYS A 302 -19.68 18.01 6.66
CA LYS A 302 -20.80 17.30 6.01
C LYS A 302 -21.81 16.71 7.01
N GLY A 303 -21.73 17.10 8.28
CA GLY A 303 -22.65 16.65 9.34
C GLY A 303 -22.45 15.16 9.68
N TYR A 304 -21.21 14.71 9.83
CA TYR A 304 -20.84 13.32 10.10
C TYR A 304 -21.33 12.35 9.01
N LYS A 305 -21.01 12.68 7.78
CA LYS A 305 -21.22 11.86 6.58
C LYS A 305 -19.94 11.84 5.75
N GLY A 306 -19.17 10.77 5.84
CA GLY A 306 -17.88 10.70 5.18
C GLY A 306 -17.12 9.43 5.53
N TRP A 307 -15.91 9.59 6.06
CA TRP A 307 -14.98 8.48 6.35
C TRP A 307 -14.21 8.71 7.64
N LEU A 308 -13.49 7.69 8.07
CA LEU A 308 -12.49 7.69 9.13
C LEU A 308 -11.12 7.40 8.52
N GLU A 309 -10.06 7.89 9.14
CA GLU A 309 -8.66 7.63 8.77
C GLU A 309 -7.96 6.88 9.91
N ASP A 310 -7.61 5.62 9.67
CA ASP A 310 -6.70 4.88 10.55
C ASP A 310 -5.25 5.24 10.20
N ARG A 311 -4.58 5.90 11.13
CA ARG A 311 -3.22 6.43 10.95
C ARG A 311 -2.13 5.47 11.45
N ARG A 312 -2.53 4.32 11.99
CA ARG A 312 -1.61 3.35 12.59
C ARG A 312 -0.85 2.46 11.59
N PRO A 313 -1.38 2.10 10.40
CA PRO A 313 -0.64 1.22 9.50
C PRO A 313 0.67 1.81 9.02
N ALA A 314 1.74 0.97 9.02
CA ALA A 314 3.04 1.31 8.49
C ALA A 314 3.08 1.23 6.96
N SER A 315 4.01 1.95 6.33
CA SER A 315 4.17 1.96 4.88
C SER A 315 4.48 0.57 4.27
N ASN A 316 5.14 -0.32 5.03
CA ASN A 316 5.40 -1.69 4.62
C ASN A 316 4.25 -2.67 4.92
N GLY A 317 3.12 -2.18 5.40
CA GLY A 317 1.95 -3.01 5.67
C GLY A 317 1.39 -3.68 4.42
N ASP A 318 0.72 -4.82 4.61
CA ASP A 318 -0.03 -5.50 3.55
C ASP A 318 -1.45 -4.91 3.50
N PRO A 319 -1.83 -4.21 2.41
CA PRO A 319 -3.15 -3.56 2.31
C PRO A 319 -4.31 -4.54 2.43
N TYR A 320 -4.17 -5.79 1.98
CA TYR A 320 -5.20 -6.81 2.16
C TYR A 320 -5.48 -7.10 3.63
N LYS A 321 -4.41 -7.33 4.42
CA LYS A 321 -4.53 -7.64 5.84
C LYS A 321 -5.03 -6.45 6.64
N ILE A 322 -4.61 -5.24 6.25
CA ILE A 322 -5.08 -3.99 6.88
C ILE A 322 -6.58 -3.82 6.63
N ALA A 323 -7.01 -3.94 5.37
CA ALA A 323 -8.43 -3.82 5.02
C ALA A 323 -9.28 -4.90 5.69
N ALA A 324 -8.85 -6.18 5.62
CA ALA A 324 -9.53 -7.30 6.26
C ALA A 324 -9.70 -7.11 7.78
N ARG A 325 -8.76 -6.41 8.42
CA ARG A 325 -8.83 -6.18 9.86
C ARG A 325 -9.73 -5.00 10.24
N ILE A 326 -9.93 -4.04 9.32
CA ILE A 326 -10.82 -2.89 9.52
C ILE A 326 -12.30 -3.27 9.32
N ILE A 327 -12.61 -4.23 8.44
CA ILE A 327 -13.95 -4.76 8.20
C ILE A 327 -14.43 -5.55 9.42
#